data_7c59272f7bb0a62442b58a49cff1262e
#
_entry.id   7c59272f7bb0a62442b58a49cff1262e
#
_cell.length_a   1.000
_cell.length_b   1.000
_cell.length_c   1.000
_cell.angle_alpha   90.00
_cell.angle_beta   90.00
_cell.angle_gamma   90.00
#
_symmetry.space_group_name_H-M   'P 1'
#
loop_
_entity.id
_entity.type
_entity.pdbx_description
1 polymer ?
#
loop_
_entity_poly.entity_id
_entity_poly.type
_entity_poly.pdbx_seq_one_letter_code
_entity_poly.pdbx_strand_id
1 'polypeptide(L)'
;MIRKLTSEHRSHIISARDLETSEKRRQVLDTHYDACVIGSGPGGAVAAATLVQAGLKVLLVEKGPFIPQEQINFRVLDMSNRFGHVETTSGYRTVLYQGSALGGSSMIFGAVAMKPKQFVFDEWREKSGIVEINAETLEPHYKHVAEVMSVTRQTKDLENRPNAVVREMAAALGKSDDLVFVNRYTSACAGIGLCNFGCGVDLKGNMSNSFLPLALETGNLTVLTDGEARSVIGEDDKRGWTASALAVSPRDSGNRSATSIKARRIIVAAGAFFSSAVLLRSSRFPNRQSIGQKIYLQPHAQVFALFDKPMTSRGMLEDDQYIPHNGVPAIYNFLGFLQEHHFWWLASILYPASLASFVSYLPPQDHLEIMRQFHRTMSLTVTVKDDPAKSRIVLKDGRAQLDFEESKHDIESFRRCFLMAAKGLLAVGARRVFLPLLRPPVIEKPSDLGKIEKLKFTYNDLISYSDHTSGGNQFGIDVGRGVTDASGLVFGTTNVYVADSSLFPTAPGVNPSWTIMAVARHVATAILNRG
;
A
#
# COMPACT_ATOMS: atom_id res chain seq x y z
N MET A 1 18.87 -8.23 -7.83
CA MET A 1 20.01 -7.53 -7.18
C MET A 1 19.60 -6.07 -7.01
N ILE A 2 19.76 -5.48 -5.82
CA ILE A 2 19.46 -4.07 -5.55
C ILE A 2 20.38 -3.20 -6.41
N ARG A 3 19.81 -2.23 -7.11
CA ARG A 3 20.50 -1.30 -8.02
C ARG A 3 20.58 0.08 -7.37
N LYS A 4 21.69 0.78 -7.51
CA LYS A 4 21.82 2.14 -6.98
C LYS A 4 21.59 3.17 -8.08
N LEU A 5 20.94 4.28 -7.73
CA LEU A 5 20.85 5.44 -8.61
C LEU A 5 22.23 6.10 -8.72
N THR A 6 22.79 6.12 -9.94
CA THR A 6 24.05 6.78 -10.25
C THR A 6 23.88 8.30 -10.40
N SER A 7 24.98 9.04 -10.52
CA SER A 7 24.93 10.47 -10.85
C SER A 7 24.26 10.74 -12.20
N GLU A 8 24.51 9.88 -13.19
CA GLU A 8 23.89 9.95 -14.51
C GLU A 8 22.37 9.76 -14.40
N HIS A 9 21.89 8.74 -13.66
CA HIS A 9 20.46 8.54 -13.40
C HIS A 9 19.81 9.77 -12.76
N ARG A 10 20.51 10.43 -11.83
CA ARG A 10 20.00 11.62 -11.12
C ARG A 10 19.84 12.83 -12.06
N SER A 11 20.57 12.92 -13.17
CA SER A 11 20.41 13.99 -14.17
C SER A 11 19.05 13.95 -14.89
N HIS A 12 18.41 12.77 -14.94
CA HIS A 12 17.07 12.57 -15.48
C HIS A 12 15.95 12.78 -14.47
N ILE A 13 16.29 13.10 -13.19
CA ILE A 13 15.32 13.39 -12.12
C ILE A 13 15.29 14.91 -11.93
N ILE A 14 14.17 15.52 -12.32
CA ILE A 14 13.99 16.98 -12.33
C ILE A 14 12.90 17.32 -11.30
N SER A 15 13.13 18.34 -10.47
CA SER A 15 12.06 18.86 -9.60
C SER A 15 11.13 19.79 -10.39
N ALA A 16 9.82 19.67 -10.18
CA ALA A 16 8.86 20.59 -10.78
C ALA A 16 9.06 22.06 -10.33
N ARG A 17 9.74 22.25 -9.20
CA ARG A 17 10.14 23.59 -8.71
C ARG A 17 11.23 24.21 -9.58
N ASP A 18 12.03 23.39 -10.26
CA ASP A 18 13.10 23.84 -11.15
C ASP A 18 12.61 24.16 -12.57
N LEU A 19 11.33 23.91 -12.89
CA LEU A 19 10.73 24.24 -14.20
C LEU A 19 10.63 25.76 -14.47
N GLU A 20 10.95 26.59 -13.49
CA GLU A 20 11.10 28.04 -13.68
C GLU A 20 12.35 28.38 -14.49
N THR A 21 13.39 27.51 -14.49
CA THR A 21 14.60 27.69 -15.31
C THR A 21 14.37 27.30 -16.76
N SER A 22 14.89 28.10 -17.70
CA SER A 22 14.61 27.93 -19.15
C SER A 22 15.13 26.60 -19.73
N GLU A 23 16.22 26.05 -19.19
CA GLU A 23 16.82 24.81 -19.69
C GLU A 23 16.02 23.57 -19.26
N LYS A 24 15.78 23.39 -17.95
CA LYS A 24 14.99 22.26 -17.41
C LYS A 24 13.56 22.28 -17.89
N ARG A 25 12.99 23.48 -18.05
CA ARG A 25 11.67 23.67 -18.62
C ARG A 25 11.60 23.12 -20.05
N ARG A 26 12.57 23.46 -20.92
CA ARG A 26 12.66 22.94 -22.30
C ARG A 26 12.81 21.42 -22.29
N GLN A 27 13.70 20.89 -21.46
CA GLN A 27 13.92 19.44 -21.35
C GLN A 27 12.62 18.66 -21.08
N VAL A 28 11.71 19.19 -20.25
CA VAL A 28 10.46 18.52 -19.88
C VAL A 28 9.32 18.88 -20.84
N LEU A 29 9.13 20.16 -21.19
CA LEU A 29 7.94 20.63 -21.90
C LEU A 29 8.02 20.52 -23.41
N ASP A 30 9.24 20.67 -23.99
CA ASP A 30 9.43 20.59 -25.45
C ASP A 30 9.67 19.15 -25.92
N THR A 31 9.73 18.20 -24.99
CA THR A 31 9.87 16.78 -25.30
C THR A 31 8.52 16.18 -25.69
N HIS A 32 8.50 15.42 -26.81
CA HIS A 32 7.35 14.61 -27.17
C HIS A 32 7.44 13.24 -26.48
N TYR A 33 6.52 12.97 -25.55
CA TYR A 33 6.45 11.70 -24.83
C TYR A 33 5.45 10.74 -25.49
N ASP A 34 5.84 9.47 -25.63
CA ASP A 34 4.93 8.41 -26.05
C ASP A 34 3.93 8.06 -24.94
N ALA A 35 4.36 8.24 -23.67
CA ALA A 35 3.51 8.03 -22.52
C ALA A 35 3.89 8.96 -21.36
N CYS A 36 2.88 9.37 -20.58
CA CYS A 36 3.04 10.02 -19.30
C CYS A 36 2.46 9.13 -18.21
N VAL A 37 3.27 8.76 -17.20
CA VAL A 37 2.88 7.92 -16.06
C VAL A 37 2.72 8.81 -14.83
N ILE A 38 1.60 8.71 -14.15
CA ILE A 38 1.27 9.49 -12.95
C ILE A 38 1.48 8.63 -11.71
N GLY A 39 2.47 8.98 -10.90
CA GLY A 39 2.86 8.26 -9.68
C GLY A 39 4.03 7.31 -9.94
N SER A 40 5.00 7.30 -9.01
CA SER A 40 6.21 6.48 -9.05
C SER A 40 6.17 5.29 -8.09
N GLY A 41 5.03 5.01 -7.51
CA GLY A 41 4.81 3.86 -6.64
C GLY A 41 4.91 2.52 -7.37
N PRO A 42 4.58 1.40 -6.69
CA PRO A 42 4.69 0.05 -7.25
C PRO A 42 4.05 -0.12 -8.63
N GLY A 43 2.90 0.48 -8.89
CA GLY A 43 2.26 0.41 -10.21
C GLY A 43 2.99 1.23 -11.26
N GLY A 44 3.19 2.53 -10.99
CA GLY A 44 3.73 3.45 -11.99
C GLY A 44 5.19 3.19 -12.35
N ALA A 45 6.05 2.84 -11.39
CA ALA A 45 7.44 2.52 -11.66
C ALA A 45 7.58 1.27 -12.54
N VAL A 46 6.74 0.24 -12.30
CA VAL A 46 6.73 -0.99 -13.11
C VAL A 46 6.19 -0.72 -14.51
N ALA A 47 5.09 0.06 -14.63
CA ALA A 47 4.55 0.43 -15.93
C ALA A 47 5.57 1.26 -16.73
N ALA A 48 6.17 2.29 -16.13
CA ALA A 48 7.19 3.10 -16.79
C ALA A 48 8.39 2.26 -17.24
N ALA A 49 8.94 1.39 -16.38
CA ALA A 49 10.07 0.53 -16.72
C ALA A 49 9.73 -0.39 -17.89
N THR A 50 8.53 -1.00 -17.91
CA THR A 50 8.10 -1.87 -19.01
C THR A 50 8.01 -1.11 -20.34
N LEU A 51 7.47 0.10 -20.33
CA LEU A 51 7.32 0.91 -21.53
C LEU A 51 8.67 1.42 -22.08
N VAL A 52 9.58 1.91 -21.22
CA VAL A 52 10.88 2.41 -21.69
C VAL A 52 11.81 1.30 -22.18
N GLN A 53 11.72 0.11 -21.60
CA GLN A 53 12.44 -1.08 -22.08
C GLN A 53 11.99 -1.52 -23.49
N ALA A 54 10.76 -1.21 -23.87
CA ALA A 54 10.25 -1.38 -25.23
C ALA A 54 10.58 -0.21 -26.18
N GLY A 55 11.38 0.77 -25.73
CA GLY A 55 11.85 1.90 -26.54
C GLY A 55 10.94 3.13 -26.52
N LEU A 56 9.85 3.14 -25.73
CA LEU A 56 8.99 4.30 -25.62
C LEU A 56 9.64 5.39 -24.77
N LYS A 57 9.45 6.65 -25.17
CA LYS A 57 9.88 7.81 -24.40
C LYS A 57 8.82 8.20 -23.37
N VAL A 58 9.17 8.07 -22.08
CA VAL A 58 8.22 8.18 -20.97
C VAL A 58 8.58 9.33 -20.04
N LEU A 59 7.56 10.11 -19.63
CA LEU A 59 7.63 10.99 -18.48
C LEU A 59 6.95 10.31 -17.29
N LEU A 60 7.63 10.25 -16.15
CA LEU A 60 7.07 9.81 -14.87
C LEU A 60 6.90 11.03 -13.96
N VAL A 61 5.67 11.31 -13.53
CA VAL A 61 5.35 12.44 -12.64
C VAL A 61 5.08 11.94 -11.23
N GLU A 62 5.86 12.44 -10.26
CA GLU A 62 5.73 12.09 -8.83
C GLU A 62 5.46 13.35 -8.00
N LYS A 63 4.44 13.26 -7.14
CA LYS A 63 4.06 14.38 -6.24
C LYS A 63 5.11 14.64 -5.16
N GLY A 64 5.74 13.59 -4.66
CA GLY A 64 6.74 13.66 -3.60
C GLY A 64 8.13 14.02 -4.11
N PRO A 65 9.05 14.37 -3.18
CA PRO A 65 10.43 14.67 -3.51
C PRO A 65 11.23 13.41 -3.83
N PHE A 66 12.38 13.59 -4.49
CA PHE A 66 13.43 12.57 -4.49
C PHE A 66 14.20 12.64 -3.16
N ILE A 67 14.27 11.53 -2.44
CA ILE A 67 15.04 11.39 -1.20
C ILE A 67 16.19 10.41 -1.48
N PRO A 68 17.43 10.89 -1.61
CA PRO A 68 18.59 10.04 -1.82
C PRO A 68 18.81 9.06 -0.66
N GLN A 69 19.35 7.88 -0.94
CA GLN A 69 19.57 6.83 0.07
C GLN A 69 20.46 7.31 1.23
N GLU A 70 21.44 8.15 0.97
CA GLU A 70 22.32 8.76 1.96
C GLU A 70 21.61 9.69 2.96
N GLN A 71 20.39 10.12 2.67
CA GLN A 71 19.54 10.90 3.56
C GLN A 71 18.57 10.04 4.39
N ILE A 72 18.46 8.75 4.07
CA ILE A 72 17.64 7.82 4.85
C ILE A 72 18.41 7.49 6.14
N ASN A 73 17.79 7.81 7.27
CA ASN A 73 18.40 7.66 8.58
C ASN A 73 17.53 6.79 9.51
N PHE A 74 17.98 6.58 10.75
CA PHE A 74 17.26 5.77 11.74
C PHE A 74 16.28 6.58 12.62
N ARG A 75 16.01 7.84 12.28
CA ARG A 75 15.09 8.70 13.02
C ARG A 75 13.66 8.50 12.52
N VAL A 76 12.90 7.70 13.23
CA VAL A 76 11.54 7.27 12.86
C VAL A 76 10.63 8.45 12.49
N LEU A 77 10.57 9.50 13.32
CA LEU A 77 9.72 10.66 13.07
C LEU A 77 10.17 11.49 11.87
N ASP A 78 11.48 11.66 11.67
CA ASP A 78 12.02 12.36 10.50
C ASP A 78 11.65 11.61 9.21
N MET A 79 11.86 10.31 9.17
CA MET A 79 11.54 9.49 8.01
C MET A 79 10.02 9.41 7.76
N SER A 80 9.20 9.32 8.80
CA SER A 80 7.74 9.37 8.67
C SER A 80 7.27 10.68 8.02
N ASN A 81 7.84 11.81 8.43
CA ASN A 81 7.50 13.12 7.86
C ASN A 81 7.98 13.28 6.41
N ARG A 82 9.13 12.70 6.05
CA ARG A 82 9.69 12.81 4.69
C ARG A 82 8.96 11.94 3.67
N PHE A 83 8.61 10.72 4.06
CA PHE A 83 8.00 9.73 3.16
C PHE A 83 6.48 9.67 3.28
N GLY A 84 5.94 10.00 4.45
CA GLY A 84 4.54 9.79 4.76
C GLY A 84 3.62 10.87 4.17
N HIS A 85 2.47 10.44 3.72
CA HIS A 85 1.31 11.27 3.43
C HIS A 85 0.10 10.65 4.12
N VAL A 86 -0.63 11.45 4.85
CA VAL A 86 -1.79 11.02 5.63
C VAL A 86 -3.05 11.69 5.10
N GLU A 87 -4.05 10.89 4.78
CA GLU A 87 -5.43 11.31 4.54
C GLU A 87 -6.33 10.63 5.57
N THR A 88 -7.56 11.09 5.67
CA THR A 88 -8.56 10.47 6.55
C THR A 88 -9.86 10.21 5.81
N THR A 89 -10.62 9.23 6.27
CA THR A 89 -11.99 9.04 5.84
C THR A 89 -12.87 10.21 6.32
N SER A 90 -14.02 10.40 5.68
CA SER A 90 -15.05 11.33 6.18
C SER A 90 -15.39 11.00 7.63
N GLY A 91 -15.35 11.98 8.50
CA GLY A 91 -15.54 11.79 9.94
C GLY A 91 -14.30 11.34 10.72
N TYR A 92 -13.10 11.34 10.09
CA TYR A 92 -11.80 11.02 10.73
C TYR A 92 -11.72 9.63 11.37
N ARG A 93 -12.41 8.65 10.80
CA ARG A 93 -12.57 7.31 11.38
C ARG A 93 -11.35 6.41 11.14
N THR A 94 -10.84 6.42 9.91
CA THR A 94 -9.68 5.61 9.51
C THR A 94 -8.61 6.50 8.89
N VAL A 95 -7.38 6.30 9.32
CA VAL A 95 -6.21 6.98 8.76
C VAL A 95 -5.74 6.23 7.52
N LEU A 96 -5.66 6.92 6.38
CA LEU A 96 -5.05 6.39 5.15
C LEU A 96 -3.59 6.82 5.11
N TYR A 97 -2.68 5.84 5.16
CA TYR A 97 -1.25 6.07 5.16
C TYR A 97 -0.63 5.69 3.83
N GLN A 98 0.00 6.63 3.16
CA GLN A 98 0.60 6.44 1.83
C GLN A 98 1.99 7.06 1.77
N GLY A 99 2.85 6.54 0.91
CA GLY A 99 4.14 7.14 0.62
C GLY A 99 4.02 8.26 -0.41
N SER A 100 4.66 9.39 -0.14
CA SER A 100 4.74 10.55 -1.03
C SER A 100 6.20 10.97 -1.22
N ALA A 101 6.93 10.16 -1.95
CA ALA A 101 8.31 10.40 -2.38
C ALA A 101 8.55 9.60 -3.68
N LEU A 102 9.64 9.85 -4.38
CA LEU A 102 10.04 9.00 -5.51
C LEU A 102 10.17 7.54 -5.06
N GLY A 103 9.39 6.65 -5.68
CA GLY A 103 9.18 5.27 -5.25
C GLY A 103 7.85 5.02 -4.54
N GLY A 104 7.09 6.09 -4.21
CA GLY A 104 5.77 6.01 -3.58
C GLY A 104 5.77 5.20 -2.28
N SER A 105 4.68 4.48 -2.02
CA SER A 105 4.52 3.66 -0.80
C SER A 105 5.54 2.52 -0.68
N SER A 106 6.29 2.15 -1.75
CA SER A 106 7.37 1.18 -1.62
C SER A 106 8.52 1.65 -0.73
N MET A 107 8.65 2.95 -0.52
CA MET A 107 9.64 3.51 0.40
C MET A 107 9.34 3.18 1.86
N ILE A 108 8.05 3.05 2.20
CA ILE A 108 7.57 2.87 3.58
C ILE A 108 6.85 1.54 3.83
N PHE A 109 6.69 0.67 2.84
CA PHE A 109 6.02 -0.61 3.05
C PHE A 109 6.87 -1.60 3.88
N GLY A 110 6.20 -2.57 4.52
CA GLY A 110 6.85 -3.61 5.31
C GLY A 110 7.63 -4.64 4.50
N ALA A 111 7.78 -4.48 3.18
CA ALA A 111 8.45 -5.37 2.24
C ALA A 111 7.86 -6.80 2.18
N VAL A 112 6.62 -6.99 2.57
CA VAL A 112 5.93 -8.29 2.49
C VAL A 112 5.42 -8.51 1.07
N ALA A 113 5.81 -9.63 0.45
CA ALA A 113 5.43 -10.03 -0.90
C ALA A 113 4.51 -11.25 -0.84
N MET A 114 3.23 -11.05 -1.12
CA MET A 114 2.22 -12.11 -1.12
C MET A 114 1.35 -12.05 -2.37
N LYS A 115 0.84 -13.22 -2.76
CA LYS A 115 -0.17 -13.36 -3.82
C LYS A 115 -1.53 -13.60 -3.18
N PRO A 116 -2.64 -13.07 -3.72
CA PRO A 116 -3.99 -13.42 -3.28
C PRO A 116 -4.24 -14.94 -3.35
N LYS A 117 -5.11 -15.43 -2.49
CA LYS A 117 -5.62 -16.80 -2.57
C LYS A 117 -6.56 -16.95 -3.77
N GLN A 118 -6.74 -18.18 -4.29
CA GLN A 118 -7.56 -18.45 -5.48
C GLN A 118 -8.97 -17.88 -5.37
N PHE A 119 -9.63 -18.02 -4.21
CA PHE A 119 -10.99 -17.51 -4.01
C PHE A 119 -11.13 -15.99 -4.25
N VAL A 120 -10.07 -15.22 -4.07
CA VAL A 120 -10.07 -13.77 -4.38
C VAL A 120 -10.12 -13.53 -5.88
N PHE A 121 -9.37 -14.31 -6.68
CA PHE A 121 -9.45 -14.24 -8.15
C PHE A 121 -10.81 -14.70 -8.66
N ASP A 122 -11.42 -15.70 -8.03
CA ASP A 122 -12.77 -16.16 -8.35
C ASP A 122 -13.81 -15.06 -8.06
N GLU A 123 -13.69 -14.38 -6.92
CA GLU A 123 -14.50 -13.21 -6.57
C GLU A 123 -14.28 -12.04 -7.55
N TRP A 124 -13.04 -11.77 -7.98
CA TRP A 124 -12.74 -10.74 -8.97
C TRP A 124 -13.41 -11.05 -10.30
N ARG A 125 -13.34 -12.31 -10.76
CA ARG A 125 -14.02 -12.77 -11.98
C ARG A 125 -15.55 -12.61 -11.87
N GLU A 126 -16.13 -12.99 -10.76
CA GLU A 126 -17.58 -12.86 -10.52
C GLU A 126 -18.03 -11.40 -10.58
N LYS A 127 -17.32 -10.50 -9.87
CA LYS A 127 -17.69 -9.08 -9.81
C LYS A 127 -17.42 -8.33 -11.10
N SER A 128 -16.29 -8.55 -11.73
CA SER A 128 -15.87 -7.83 -12.95
C SER A 128 -16.38 -8.44 -14.25
N GLY A 129 -16.62 -9.75 -14.29
CA GLY A 129 -16.87 -10.51 -15.52
C GLY A 129 -15.60 -10.82 -16.34
N ILE A 130 -14.42 -10.35 -15.89
CA ILE A 130 -13.14 -10.51 -16.59
C ILE A 130 -12.52 -11.87 -16.23
N VAL A 131 -12.09 -12.62 -17.22
CA VAL A 131 -11.41 -13.91 -17.07
C VAL A 131 -9.88 -13.81 -17.24
N GLU A 132 -9.39 -12.74 -17.85
CA GLU A 132 -7.98 -12.51 -18.17
C GLU A 132 -7.13 -12.16 -16.94
N ILE A 133 -7.75 -11.67 -15.87
CA ILE A 133 -7.06 -11.29 -14.62
C ILE A 133 -7.22 -12.43 -13.60
N ASN A 134 -6.33 -13.39 -13.64
CA ASN A 134 -6.34 -14.57 -12.78
C ASN A 134 -4.91 -14.95 -12.35
N ALA A 135 -4.78 -15.96 -11.49
CA ALA A 135 -3.48 -16.39 -10.96
C ALA A 135 -2.51 -16.86 -12.05
N GLU A 136 -3.01 -17.57 -13.08
CA GLU A 136 -2.20 -18.14 -14.16
C GLU A 136 -1.68 -17.05 -15.09
N THR A 137 -2.56 -16.16 -15.57
CA THR A 137 -2.19 -15.07 -16.47
C THR A 137 -1.26 -14.05 -15.82
N LEU A 138 -1.36 -13.85 -14.51
CA LEU A 138 -0.47 -12.95 -13.76
C LEU A 138 0.86 -13.62 -13.36
N GLU A 139 0.99 -14.94 -13.42
CA GLU A 139 2.20 -15.65 -12.98
C GLU A 139 3.50 -15.19 -13.68
N PRO A 140 3.56 -15.00 -15.02
CA PRO A 140 4.75 -14.45 -15.68
C PRO A 140 5.12 -13.04 -15.20
N HIS A 141 4.11 -12.23 -14.84
CA HIS A 141 4.32 -10.90 -14.30
C HIS A 141 4.83 -10.94 -12.86
N TYR A 142 4.29 -11.83 -12.01
CA TYR A 142 4.81 -12.08 -10.67
C TYR A 142 6.27 -12.54 -10.67
N LYS A 143 6.65 -13.46 -11.58
CA LYS A 143 8.03 -13.95 -11.72
C LYS A 143 8.99 -12.83 -12.09
N HIS A 144 8.66 -12.02 -13.09
CA HIS A 144 9.48 -10.89 -13.49
C HIS A 144 9.67 -9.87 -12.34
N VAL A 145 8.58 -9.54 -11.64
CA VAL A 145 8.66 -8.65 -10.47
C VAL A 145 9.55 -9.27 -9.39
N ALA A 146 9.44 -10.58 -9.14
CA ALA A 146 10.25 -11.27 -8.15
C ALA A 146 11.75 -11.18 -8.47
N GLU A 147 12.11 -11.34 -9.73
CA GLU A 147 13.50 -11.22 -10.20
C GLU A 147 14.05 -9.80 -9.98
N VAL A 148 13.33 -8.77 -10.46
CA VAL A 148 13.77 -7.37 -10.35
C VAL A 148 13.82 -6.89 -8.90
N MET A 149 12.83 -7.25 -8.08
CA MET A 149 12.69 -6.87 -6.67
C MET A 149 13.48 -7.77 -5.71
N SER A 150 14.16 -8.80 -6.21
CA SER A 150 14.86 -9.80 -5.38
C SER A 150 13.95 -10.41 -4.31
N VAL A 151 12.77 -10.91 -4.73
CA VAL A 151 11.83 -11.53 -3.80
C VAL A 151 12.38 -12.86 -3.31
N THR A 152 12.57 -12.99 -2.00
CA THR A 152 13.04 -14.22 -1.36
C THR A 152 12.09 -14.69 -0.27
N ARG A 153 12.00 -16.00 -0.09
CA ARG A 153 11.30 -16.58 1.07
C ARG A 153 12.14 -16.36 2.32
N GLN A 154 11.50 -15.93 3.38
CA GLN A 154 12.17 -15.77 4.66
C GLN A 154 12.45 -17.11 5.32
N THR A 155 13.49 -17.16 6.14
CA THR A 155 13.93 -18.34 6.85
C THR A 155 13.65 -18.21 8.34
N LYS A 156 13.58 -19.34 9.03
CA LYS A 156 13.27 -19.40 10.47
C LYS A 156 14.33 -18.73 11.35
N ASP A 157 15.56 -18.62 10.87
CA ASP A 157 16.67 -17.98 11.59
C ASP A 157 16.44 -16.48 11.84
N LEU A 158 15.52 -15.86 11.09
CA LEU A 158 15.10 -14.48 11.31
C LEU A 158 13.86 -14.36 12.22
N GLU A 159 13.37 -15.48 12.76
CA GLU A 159 12.23 -15.49 13.67
C GLU A 159 12.59 -14.76 14.97
N ASN A 160 11.87 -13.70 15.27
CA ASN A 160 11.90 -13.02 16.56
C ASN A 160 10.77 -13.53 17.46
N ARG A 161 10.77 -13.17 18.75
CA ARG A 161 9.76 -13.65 19.69
C ARG A 161 8.32 -13.29 19.27
N PRO A 162 7.97 -12.09 18.79
CA PRO A 162 6.62 -11.80 18.29
C PRO A 162 6.17 -12.75 17.17
N ASN A 163 7.04 -13.08 16.21
CA ASN A 163 6.73 -14.04 15.16
C ASN A 163 6.55 -15.46 15.72
N ALA A 164 7.38 -15.88 16.67
CA ALA A 164 7.21 -17.16 17.35
C ALA A 164 5.87 -17.24 18.08
N VAL A 165 5.43 -16.16 18.73
CA VAL A 165 4.11 -16.08 19.37
C VAL A 165 2.98 -16.28 18.33
N VAL A 166 3.06 -15.68 17.15
CA VAL A 166 2.05 -15.90 16.08
C VAL A 166 1.99 -17.38 15.67
N ARG A 167 3.15 -18.04 15.56
CA ARG A 167 3.22 -19.48 15.27
C ARG A 167 2.64 -20.33 16.40
N GLU A 168 2.93 -19.99 17.65
CA GLU A 168 2.38 -20.66 18.84
C GLU A 168 0.85 -20.45 18.93
N MET A 169 0.34 -19.24 18.61
CA MET A 169 -1.10 -18.97 18.52
C MET A 169 -1.77 -19.84 17.46
N ALA A 170 -1.18 -19.98 16.26
CA ALA A 170 -1.71 -20.84 15.22
C ALA A 170 -1.84 -22.29 15.68
N ALA A 171 -0.83 -22.81 16.40
CA ALA A 171 -0.85 -24.16 16.98
C ALA A 171 -1.91 -24.28 18.08
N ALA A 172 -2.01 -23.32 19.00
CA ALA A 172 -3.00 -23.32 20.09
C ALA A 172 -4.45 -23.23 19.58
N LEU A 173 -4.66 -22.67 18.40
CA LEU A 173 -5.95 -22.60 17.72
C LEU A 173 -6.23 -23.80 16.80
N GLY A 174 -5.31 -24.79 16.71
CA GLY A 174 -5.44 -25.96 15.84
C GLY A 174 -5.35 -25.65 14.33
N LYS A 175 -4.64 -24.56 13.95
CA LYS A 175 -4.58 -24.03 12.61
C LYS A 175 -3.13 -23.79 12.12
N SER A 176 -2.19 -24.66 12.49
CA SER A 176 -0.77 -24.52 12.12
C SER A 176 -0.55 -24.51 10.59
N ASP A 177 -1.36 -25.25 9.84
CA ASP A 177 -1.25 -25.35 8.38
C ASP A 177 -1.65 -24.06 7.64
N ASP A 178 -2.37 -23.16 8.31
CA ASP A 178 -2.78 -21.86 7.78
C ASP A 178 -1.71 -20.77 7.99
N LEU A 179 -0.59 -21.12 8.60
CA LEU A 179 0.54 -20.22 8.82
C LEU A 179 1.43 -20.19 7.57
N VAL A 180 1.49 -19.04 6.92
CA VAL A 180 2.23 -18.89 5.67
C VAL A 180 3.53 -18.13 5.92
N PHE A 181 4.68 -18.73 5.56
CA PHE A 181 5.94 -17.99 5.45
C PHE A 181 5.81 -16.93 4.35
N VAL A 182 6.09 -15.67 4.70
CA VAL A 182 6.02 -14.60 3.71
C VAL A 182 7.29 -14.56 2.85
N ASN A 183 7.11 -14.18 1.59
CA ASN A 183 8.22 -13.69 0.78
C ASN A 183 8.44 -12.20 1.08
N ARG A 184 9.66 -11.73 0.86
CA ARG A 184 10.01 -10.32 1.08
C ARG A 184 10.85 -9.80 -0.08
N TYR A 185 10.74 -8.50 -0.32
CA TYR A 185 11.56 -7.77 -1.30
C TYR A 185 12.94 -7.50 -0.71
N THR A 186 13.76 -8.53 -0.63
CA THR A 186 15.16 -8.43 -0.17
C THR A 186 15.92 -9.71 -0.51
N SER A 187 17.15 -9.59 -0.99
CA SER A 187 18.08 -10.71 -1.15
C SER A 187 18.84 -11.04 0.13
N ALA A 188 18.95 -10.07 1.04
CA ALA A 188 19.59 -10.22 2.34
C ALA A 188 18.97 -9.24 3.34
N CYS A 189 18.57 -9.72 4.50
CA CYS A 189 17.98 -8.88 5.54
C CYS A 189 18.88 -8.85 6.78
N ALA A 190 19.29 -7.66 7.21
CA ALA A 190 20.07 -7.47 8.44
C ALA A 190 19.22 -7.47 9.71
N GLY A 191 17.88 -7.63 9.60
CA GLY A 191 16.99 -7.70 10.76
C GLY A 191 16.87 -6.40 11.57
N ILE A 192 17.12 -5.22 10.95
CA ILE A 192 17.10 -3.92 11.65
C ILE A 192 15.68 -3.49 12.02
N GLY A 193 14.67 -4.03 11.33
CA GLY A 193 13.26 -3.74 11.63
C GLY A 193 12.71 -2.42 11.11
N LEU A 194 13.50 -1.55 10.50
CA LEU A 194 13.10 -0.22 10.02
C LEU A 194 12.51 -0.19 8.61
N CYS A 195 11.86 -1.26 8.16
CA CYS A 195 11.32 -1.36 6.80
C CYS A 195 10.35 -0.21 6.45
N ASN A 196 9.50 0.18 7.40
CA ASN A 196 8.48 1.22 7.22
C ASN A 196 9.06 2.65 7.22
N PHE A 197 10.37 2.79 7.36
CA PHE A 197 11.07 4.08 7.41
C PHE A 197 12.21 4.19 6.40
N GLY A 198 12.11 3.45 5.27
CA GLY A 198 13.03 3.56 4.15
C GLY A 198 14.17 2.54 4.13
N CYS A 199 14.48 1.84 5.22
CA CYS A 199 15.61 0.90 5.34
C CYS A 199 16.98 1.56 5.15
N GLY A 200 17.49 2.25 6.19
CA GLY A 200 18.75 3.01 6.12
C GLY A 200 20.01 2.24 5.70
N VAL A 201 19.96 0.89 5.67
CA VAL A 201 21.04 0.01 5.16
C VAL A 201 20.82 -0.44 3.71
N ASP A 202 19.78 0.07 3.04
CA ASP A 202 19.47 -0.19 1.62
C ASP A 202 19.39 -1.68 1.21
N LEU A 203 18.92 -2.53 2.11
CA LEU A 203 18.72 -3.96 1.83
C LEU A 203 17.28 -4.32 1.46
N LYS A 204 16.35 -3.39 1.66
CA LYS A 204 14.95 -3.53 1.26
C LYS A 204 14.77 -3.10 -0.18
N GLY A 205 14.33 -4.02 -1.05
CA GLY A 205 13.90 -3.67 -2.40
C GLY A 205 12.72 -2.70 -2.37
N ASN A 206 12.82 -1.61 -3.12
CA ASN A 206 11.78 -0.60 -3.33
C ASN A 206 11.92 -0.07 -4.77
N MET A 207 11.01 0.79 -5.21
CA MET A 207 11.05 1.27 -6.60
C MET A 207 12.30 2.08 -6.91
N SER A 208 12.84 2.84 -5.94
CA SER A 208 14.03 3.68 -6.14
C SER A 208 15.35 2.90 -6.25
N ASN A 209 15.38 1.62 -5.85
CA ASN A 209 16.56 0.76 -5.98
C ASN A 209 16.29 -0.52 -6.81
N SER A 210 15.26 -0.52 -7.63
CA SER A 210 14.88 -1.65 -8.49
C SER A 210 14.40 -1.20 -9.87
N PHE A 211 13.11 -0.97 -10.05
CA PHE A 211 12.52 -0.62 -11.35
C PHE A 211 12.92 0.76 -11.87
N LEU A 212 13.07 1.77 -11.02
CA LEU A 212 13.44 3.11 -11.48
C LEU A 212 14.88 3.18 -12.01
N PRO A 213 15.91 2.65 -11.33
CA PRO A 213 17.25 2.55 -11.94
C PRO A 213 17.23 1.77 -13.26
N LEU A 214 16.54 0.62 -13.31
CA LEU A 214 16.41 -0.18 -14.53
C LEU A 214 15.77 0.60 -15.69
N ALA A 215 14.80 1.44 -15.38
CA ALA A 215 14.14 2.30 -16.37
C ALA A 215 15.05 3.46 -16.83
N LEU A 216 15.78 4.07 -15.92
CA LEU A 216 16.70 5.19 -16.21
C LEU A 216 17.91 4.74 -17.04
N GLU A 217 18.40 3.50 -16.86
CA GLU A 217 19.47 2.90 -17.68
C GLU A 217 19.15 2.92 -19.19
N THR A 218 17.88 2.97 -19.58
CA THR A 218 17.47 3.03 -21.00
C THR A 218 17.68 4.39 -21.66
N GLY A 219 17.88 5.47 -20.89
CA GLY A 219 17.90 6.85 -21.36
C GLY A 219 16.54 7.40 -21.83
N ASN A 220 15.47 6.57 -21.83
CA ASN A 220 14.14 6.94 -22.31
C ASN A 220 13.18 7.43 -21.22
N LEU A 221 13.59 7.42 -19.94
CA LEU A 221 12.80 7.89 -18.81
C LEU A 221 13.23 9.28 -18.37
N THR A 222 12.28 10.20 -18.33
CA THR A 222 12.42 11.46 -17.58
C THR A 222 11.53 11.37 -16.33
N VAL A 223 12.04 11.77 -15.17
CA VAL A 223 11.30 11.79 -13.91
C VAL A 223 11.08 13.22 -13.46
N LEU A 224 9.84 13.60 -13.20
CA LEU A 224 9.47 14.89 -12.64
C LEU A 224 8.98 14.71 -11.20
N THR A 225 9.81 15.04 -10.22
CA THR A 225 9.46 15.03 -8.79
C THR A 225 8.87 16.36 -8.33
N ASP A 226 8.30 16.42 -7.13
CA ASP A 226 7.59 17.59 -6.60
C ASP A 226 6.49 18.11 -7.53
N GLY A 227 6.00 17.27 -8.44
CA GLY A 227 5.00 17.58 -9.47
C GLY A 227 3.67 16.90 -9.20
N GLU A 228 2.65 17.68 -8.82
CA GLU A 228 1.31 17.14 -8.60
C GLU A 228 0.51 17.12 -9.92
N ALA A 229 0.18 15.91 -10.39
CA ALA A 229 -0.77 15.72 -11.47
C ALA A 229 -2.18 16.16 -11.03
N ARG A 230 -2.74 17.16 -11.68
CA ARG A 230 -4.03 17.73 -11.33
C ARG A 230 -5.18 17.07 -12.08
N SER A 231 -5.09 17.00 -13.39
CA SER A 231 -6.13 16.45 -14.26
C SER A 231 -5.54 16.04 -15.61
N VAL A 232 -6.22 15.13 -16.28
CA VAL A 232 -5.96 14.80 -17.68
C VAL A 232 -6.72 15.79 -18.57
N ILE A 233 -6.05 16.31 -19.59
CA ILE A 233 -6.61 17.24 -20.58
C ILE A 233 -6.87 16.44 -21.86
N GLY A 234 -8.06 16.55 -22.40
CA GLY A 234 -8.45 15.86 -23.62
C GLY A 234 -9.81 16.36 -24.13
N GLU A 235 -10.21 15.82 -25.28
CA GLU A 235 -11.44 16.17 -25.98
C GLU A 235 -12.08 14.96 -26.67
N ASP A 236 -13.35 15.06 -27.00
CA ASP A 236 -14.04 14.06 -27.79
C ASP A 236 -13.61 14.15 -29.25
N ASP A 237 -13.26 13.02 -29.85
CA ASP A 237 -13.04 12.85 -31.28
C ASP A 237 -13.96 11.76 -31.86
N LYS A 238 -13.82 11.42 -33.16
CA LYS A 238 -14.64 10.39 -33.81
C LYS A 238 -14.47 8.97 -33.23
N ARG A 239 -13.42 8.73 -32.43
CA ARG A 239 -13.08 7.43 -31.84
C ARG A 239 -13.41 7.34 -30.35
N GLY A 240 -13.75 8.47 -29.72
CA GLY A 240 -14.02 8.59 -28.29
C GLY A 240 -13.25 9.75 -27.67
N TRP A 241 -13.26 9.83 -26.33
CA TRP A 241 -12.49 10.85 -25.62
C TRP A 241 -10.98 10.54 -25.66
N THR A 242 -10.20 11.47 -26.18
CA THR A 242 -8.75 11.30 -26.36
C THR A 242 -7.98 12.30 -25.52
N ALA A 243 -7.09 11.80 -24.64
CA ALA A 243 -6.18 12.65 -23.88
C ALA A 243 -5.08 13.21 -24.79
N SER A 244 -4.77 14.49 -24.61
CA SER A 244 -3.69 15.19 -25.31
C SER A 244 -2.57 15.64 -24.39
N ALA A 245 -2.87 15.85 -23.10
CA ALA A 245 -1.90 16.35 -22.14
C ALA A 245 -2.30 16.03 -20.67
N LEU A 246 -1.34 16.26 -19.78
CA LEU A 246 -1.49 16.21 -18.33
C LEU A 246 -1.26 17.62 -17.75
N ALA A 247 -2.18 18.10 -16.91
CA ALA A 247 -1.98 19.31 -16.12
C ALA A 247 -1.16 18.97 -14.88
N VAL A 248 0.01 19.58 -14.72
CA VAL A 248 0.92 19.38 -13.58
C VAL A 248 1.22 20.72 -12.93
N SER A 249 1.21 20.77 -11.60
CA SER A 249 1.66 21.93 -10.84
C SER A 249 2.75 21.53 -9.84
N PRO A 250 3.65 22.45 -9.48
CA PRO A 250 4.56 22.20 -8.36
C PRO A 250 3.76 21.84 -7.09
N ARG A 251 4.30 20.92 -6.30
CA ARG A 251 3.69 20.53 -5.02
C ARG A 251 3.39 21.78 -4.18
N ASP A 252 2.26 21.80 -3.55
CA ASP A 252 1.78 22.87 -2.64
C ASP A 252 1.47 24.23 -3.30
N SER A 253 1.62 24.36 -4.63
CA SER A 253 1.33 25.63 -5.35
C SER A 253 -0.16 25.86 -5.67
N GLY A 254 -1.02 24.88 -5.41
CA GLY A 254 -2.43 24.93 -5.81
C GLY A 254 -2.60 24.91 -7.35
N ASN A 255 -3.70 25.43 -7.85
CA ASN A 255 -3.99 25.45 -9.31
C ASN A 255 -3.32 26.63 -10.05
N ARG A 256 -2.65 27.55 -9.35
CA ARG A 256 -2.20 28.83 -9.92
C ARG A 256 -1.05 28.73 -10.92
N SER A 257 -0.33 27.62 -10.96
CA SER A 257 0.86 27.42 -11.80
C SER A 257 0.83 26.08 -12.54
N ALA A 258 -0.35 25.60 -12.93
CA ALA A 258 -0.43 24.36 -13.68
C ALA A 258 0.17 24.51 -15.08
N THR A 259 1.07 23.60 -15.41
CA THR A 259 1.70 23.49 -16.75
C THR A 259 1.12 22.28 -17.48
N SER A 260 0.85 22.42 -18.76
CA SER A 260 0.35 21.33 -19.61
C SER A 260 1.52 20.58 -20.25
N ILE A 261 1.59 19.28 -20.02
CA ILE A 261 2.63 18.39 -20.58
C ILE A 261 1.97 17.43 -21.56
N LYS A 262 2.40 17.49 -22.83
CA LYS A 262 1.82 16.66 -23.90
C LYS A 262 2.34 15.23 -23.88
N ALA A 263 1.45 14.26 -24.07
CA ALA A 263 1.81 12.85 -24.21
C ALA A 263 0.77 12.12 -25.08
N ARG A 264 1.21 11.09 -25.79
CA ARG A 264 0.31 10.26 -26.63
C ARG A 264 -0.59 9.36 -25.81
N ARG A 265 -0.12 8.91 -24.63
CA ARG A 265 -0.86 8.04 -23.72
C ARG A 265 -0.69 8.54 -22.30
N ILE A 266 -1.73 8.43 -21.49
CA ILE A 266 -1.70 8.76 -20.07
C ILE A 266 -1.94 7.49 -19.28
N ILE A 267 -1.02 7.15 -18.35
CA ILE A 267 -1.12 6.01 -17.45
C ILE A 267 -1.27 6.54 -16.02
N VAL A 268 -2.44 6.33 -15.44
CA VAL A 268 -2.76 6.77 -14.08
C VAL A 268 -2.37 5.66 -13.09
N ALA A 269 -1.42 5.94 -12.21
CA ALA A 269 -0.87 4.99 -11.23
C ALA A 269 -0.52 5.66 -9.89
N ALA A 270 -1.35 6.61 -9.46
CA ALA A 270 -1.15 7.41 -8.25
C ALA A 270 -1.69 6.74 -6.96
N GLY A 271 -2.08 5.45 -7.03
CA GLY A 271 -2.75 4.72 -5.95
C GLY A 271 -4.26 4.97 -5.92
N ALA A 272 -5.01 4.06 -5.30
CA ALA A 272 -6.48 4.01 -5.41
C ALA A 272 -7.17 5.36 -5.15
N PHE A 273 -6.75 6.06 -4.12
CA PHE A 273 -7.32 7.35 -3.75
C PHE A 273 -7.02 8.46 -4.78
N PHE A 274 -5.74 8.66 -5.11
CA PHE A 274 -5.34 9.78 -5.97
C PHE A 274 -5.60 9.51 -7.46
N SER A 275 -5.56 8.27 -7.92
CA SER A 275 -5.90 7.92 -9.31
C SER A 275 -7.35 8.29 -9.63
N SER A 276 -8.27 7.92 -8.75
CA SER A 276 -9.67 8.35 -8.87
C SER A 276 -9.81 9.87 -8.82
N ALA A 277 -9.07 10.54 -7.95
CA ALA A 277 -9.12 12.00 -7.82
C ALA A 277 -8.65 12.73 -9.09
N VAL A 278 -7.58 12.26 -9.74
CA VAL A 278 -7.09 12.84 -11.01
C VAL A 278 -8.13 12.70 -12.11
N LEU A 279 -8.72 11.50 -12.27
CA LEU A 279 -9.75 11.27 -13.26
C LEU A 279 -11.01 12.10 -12.98
N LEU A 280 -11.45 12.20 -11.73
CA LEU A 280 -12.60 13.00 -11.33
C LEU A 280 -12.40 14.52 -11.54
N ARG A 281 -11.18 15.02 -11.47
CA ARG A 281 -10.86 16.43 -11.76
C ARG A 281 -10.80 16.74 -13.26
N SER A 282 -10.69 15.71 -14.11
CA SER A 282 -10.58 15.86 -15.56
C SER A 282 -11.92 16.30 -16.15
N SER A 283 -11.90 17.37 -16.96
CA SER A 283 -13.11 17.93 -17.57
C SER A 283 -13.67 17.03 -18.66
N ARG A 284 -15.00 16.89 -18.71
CA ARG A 284 -15.71 16.09 -19.71
C ARG A 284 -15.22 14.63 -19.82
N PHE A 285 -14.62 14.12 -18.75
CA PHE A 285 -14.11 12.76 -18.72
C PHE A 285 -15.26 11.75 -18.76
N PRO A 286 -15.22 10.70 -19.61
CA PRO A 286 -16.33 9.76 -19.77
C PRO A 286 -16.55 8.92 -18.52
N ASN A 287 -17.76 8.40 -18.37
CA ASN A 287 -18.16 7.48 -17.29
C ASN A 287 -17.81 7.96 -15.86
N ARG A 288 -17.80 9.26 -15.66
CA ARG A 288 -17.41 9.92 -14.42
C ARG A 288 -18.15 9.40 -13.17
N GLN A 289 -19.41 8.97 -13.33
CA GLN A 289 -20.25 8.43 -12.26
C GLN A 289 -19.72 7.11 -11.70
N SER A 290 -18.96 6.33 -12.46
CA SER A 290 -18.38 5.05 -12.05
C SER A 290 -17.00 5.21 -11.40
N ILE A 291 -16.30 6.33 -11.68
CA ILE A 291 -14.97 6.60 -11.18
C ILE A 291 -15.01 6.88 -9.66
N GLY A 292 -14.08 6.30 -8.95
CA GLY A 292 -13.93 6.49 -7.51
C GLY A 292 -14.98 5.75 -6.66
N GLN A 293 -15.81 4.89 -7.25
CA GLN A 293 -16.77 4.06 -6.52
C GLN A 293 -16.10 2.79 -5.99
N LYS A 294 -16.62 2.25 -4.87
CA LYS A 294 -16.17 0.99 -4.27
C LYS A 294 -14.67 0.99 -3.94
N ILE A 295 -14.25 1.91 -3.09
CA ILE A 295 -12.91 1.90 -2.49
C ILE A 295 -12.90 0.89 -1.35
N TYR A 296 -11.90 0.01 -1.34
CA TYR A 296 -11.64 -0.94 -0.26
C TYR A 296 -10.43 -0.46 0.53
N LEU A 297 -10.53 -0.49 1.85
CA LEU A 297 -9.47 -0.03 2.74
C LEU A 297 -8.55 -1.16 3.16
N GLN A 298 -9.08 -2.38 3.27
CA GLN A 298 -8.40 -3.49 3.93
C GLN A 298 -7.80 -3.03 5.26
N PRO A 299 -8.65 -2.52 6.19
CA PRO A 299 -8.20 -1.78 7.35
C PRO A 299 -7.45 -2.66 8.33
N HIS A 300 -6.44 -2.05 8.95
CA HIS A 300 -5.61 -2.64 9.99
C HIS A 300 -5.95 -2.04 11.35
N ALA A 301 -5.79 -2.86 12.39
CA ALA A 301 -5.81 -2.41 13.77
C ALA A 301 -4.72 -3.14 14.57
N GLN A 302 -4.21 -2.50 15.62
CA GLN A 302 -3.14 -3.05 16.45
C GLN A 302 -3.71 -3.59 17.76
N VAL A 303 -3.67 -4.92 17.93
CA VAL A 303 -3.95 -5.56 19.21
C VAL A 303 -2.64 -5.67 19.98
N PHE A 304 -2.59 -5.15 21.21
CA PHE A 304 -1.42 -5.27 22.07
C PHE A 304 -1.62 -6.33 23.13
N ALA A 305 -0.53 -7.00 23.50
CA ALA A 305 -0.54 -7.97 24.57
C ALA A 305 0.68 -7.83 25.47
N LEU A 306 0.47 -7.89 26.78
CA LEU A 306 1.53 -7.95 27.80
C LEU A 306 1.83 -9.39 28.15
N PHE A 307 3.12 -9.70 28.28
CA PHE A 307 3.64 -10.99 28.71
C PHE A 307 4.53 -10.83 29.94
N ASP A 308 4.74 -11.92 30.69
CA ASP A 308 5.69 -11.92 31.82
C ASP A 308 7.14 -11.97 31.33
N LYS A 309 7.38 -12.60 30.18
CA LYS A 309 8.70 -12.69 29.56
C LYS A 309 8.92 -11.57 28.52
N PRO A 310 10.16 -11.10 28.35
CA PRO A 310 10.48 -10.13 27.31
C PRO A 310 10.14 -10.62 25.91
N MET A 311 9.66 -9.70 25.06
CA MET A 311 9.44 -9.88 23.64
C MET A 311 10.73 -9.52 22.89
N THR A 312 11.79 -10.30 23.08
CA THR A 312 13.11 -10.05 22.52
C THR A 312 13.15 -10.26 21.01
N SER A 313 14.10 -9.60 20.34
CA SER A 313 14.24 -9.64 18.88
C SER A 313 14.61 -11.01 18.34
N ARG A 314 15.33 -11.86 19.06
CA ARG A 314 15.83 -13.15 18.56
C ARG A 314 15.67 -14.34 19.50
N GLY A 315 14.92 -14.27 20.56
CA GLY A 315 14.71 -15.43 21.46
C GLY A 315 15.97 -16.01 22.12
N MET A 316 17.14 -15.42 21.89
CA MET A 316 18.44 -15.92 22.27
C MET A 316 19.22 -15.04 23.26
N LEU A 317 18.67 -13.91 23.66
CA LEU A 317 19.29 -13.09 24.68
C LEU A 317 18.65 -13.46 26.00
N GLU A 318 19.37 -14.25 26.77
CA GLU A 318 19.02 -14.65 28.17
C GLU A 318 18.96 -13.44 29.10
N ASP A 319 19.58 -12.33 28.72
CA ASP A 319 19.60 -11.09 29.46
C ASP A 319 18.57 -10.10 28.93
N ASP A 320 18.02 -9.29 29.82
CA ASP A 320 17.02 -8.23 29.62
C ASP A 320 17.34 -7.17 28.53
N GLN A 321 18.21 -7.47 27.59
CA GLN A 321 18.56 -6.60 26.47
C GLN A 321 17.53 -6.70 25.35
N TYR A 322 16.40 -6.03 25.54
CA TYR A 322 15.48 -5.78 24.49
C TYR A 322 16.05 -4.75 23.50
N ILE A 323 16.35 -5.21 22.28
CA ILE A 323 16.65 -4.30 21.17
C ILE A 323 15.36 -4.19 20.33
N PRO A 324 14.55 -3.15 20.56
CA PRO A 324 13.20 -3.05 20.00
C PRO A 324 13.17 -3.02 18.46
N HIS A 325 14.29 -2.74 17.83
CA HIS A 325 14.39 -2.56 16.39
C HIS A 325 14.98 -3.78 15.65
N ASN A 326 15.37 -4.84 16.35
CA ASN A 326 15.94 -6.01 15.72
C ASN A 326 14.85 -7.02 15.32
N GLY A 327 14.93 -7.51 14.10
CA GLY A 327 14.09 -8.56 13.59
C GLY A 327 13.36 -8.15 12.30
N VAL A 328 12.60 -9.09 11.79
CA VAL A 328 11.78 -8.89 10.60
C VAL A 328 10.35 -8.61 11.04
N PRO A 329 9.68 -7.57 10.55
CA PRO A 329 8.31 -7.23 10.98
C PRO A 329 7.35 -8.42 10.89
N ALA A 330 7.35 -9.14 9.77
CA ALA A 330 6.51 -10.31 9.59
C ALA A 330 7.31 -11.41 8.89
N ILE A 331 7.46 -12.55 9.55
CA ILE A 331 7.92 -13.80 8.94
C ILE A 331 6.73 -14.65 8.53
N TYR A 332 5.65 -14.55 9.30
CA TYR A 332 4.43 -15.28 9.06
C TYR A 332 3.25 -14.34 8.85
N ASN A 333 2.39 -14.70 7.89
CA ASN A 333 1.00 -14.28 7.85
C ASN A 333 0.13 -15.48 8.24
N PHE A 334 -0.76 -15.28 9.19
CA PHE A 334 -1.72 -16.28 9.58
C PHE A 334 -3.05 -16.03 8.87
N LEU A 335 -3.40 -16.89 7.91
CA LEU A 335 -4.54 -16.73 7.00
C LEU A 335 -5.73 -17.63 7.35
N GLY A 336 -5.70 -18.32 8.51
CA GLY A 336 -6.67 -19.34 8.87
C GLY A 336 -8.13 -18.91 9.03
N PHE A 337 -8.36 -17.60 8.99
CA PHE A 337 -9.71 -17.02 9.07
C PHE A 337 -10.08 -16.17 7.87
N LEU A 338 -9.18 -16.06 6.87
CA LEU A 338 -9.38 -15.13 5.75
C LEU A 338 -10.57 -15.52 4.88
N GLN A 339 -10.68 -16.78 4.49
CA GLN A 339 -11.73 -17.23 3.58
C GLN A 339 -13.11 -17.27 4.24
N GLU A 340 -13.18 -17.70 5.50
CA GLU A 340 -14.46 -17.91 6.22
C GLU A 340 -14.95 -16.65 6.93
N HIS A 341 -13.99 -15.84 7.48
CA HIS A 341 -14.31 -14.73 8.38
C HIS A 341 -13.73 -13.39 7.92
N HIS A 342 -13.07 -13.34 6.75
CA HIS A 342 -12.56 -12.14 6.11
C HIS A 342 -11.50 -11.38 6.92
N PHE A 343 -10.71 -12.06 7.78
CA PHE A 343 -9.61 -11.46 8.50
C PHE A 343 -8.38 -12.36 8.57
N TRP A 344 -7.25 -11.73 8.82
CA TRP A 344 -5.97 -12.37 9.01
C TRP A 344 -5.07 -11.50 9.91
N TRP A 345 -3.94 -12.02 10.35
CA TRP A 345 -3.00 -11.25 11.18
C TRP A 345 -1.54 -11.62 10.93
N LEU A 346 -0.65 -10.73 11.42
CA LEU A 346 0.79 -10.89 11.44
C LEU A 346 1.40 -10.22 12.66
N ALA A 347 2.61 -10.63 13.04
CA ALA A 347 3.38 -9.92 14.05
C ALA A 347 3.85 -8.57 13.50
N SER A 348 3.83 -7.54 14.34
CA SER A 348 4.43 -6.24 14.04
C SER A 348 5.63 -5.95 14.90
N ILE A 349 6.59 -5.21 14.37
CA ILE A 349 7.65 -4.58 15.18
C ILE A 349 7.10 -3.28 15.77
N LEU A 350 7.36 -3.09 17.06
CA LEU A 350 7.02 -1.88 17.79
C LEU A 350 8.22 -0.96 17.94
N TYR A 351 7.98 0.32 17.71
CA TYR A 351 8.89 1.39 18.10
C TYR A 351 8.26 2.17 19.25
N PRO A 352 9.03 2.69 20.23
CA PRO A 352 8.47 3.43 21.37
C PRO A 352 7.55 4.58 20.93
N ALA A 353 7.93 5.35 19.91
CA ALA A 353 7.12 6.45 19.39
C ALA A 353 5.82 5.96 18.72
N SER A 354 5.88 4.86 17.96
CA SER A 354 4.69 4.26 17.33
C SER A 354 3.77 3.67 18.39
N LEU A 355 4.32 2.95 19.39
CA LEU A 355 3.52 2.42 20.50
C LEU A 355 2.79 3.56 21.22
N ALA A 356 3.49 4.62 21.62
CA ALA A 356 2.89 5.76 22.30
C ALA A 356 1.72 6.36 21.52
N SER A 357 1.86 6.46 20.19
CA SER A 357 0.79 6.93 19.30
C SER A 357 -0.41 5.97 19.27
N PHE A 358 -0.16 4.67 19.07
CA PHE A 358 -1.21 3.66 18.98
C PHE A 358 -1.95 3.37 20.29
N VAL A 359 -1.36 3.65 21.45
CA VAL A 359 -2.00 3.44 22.76
C VAL A 359 -2.49 4.74 23.41
N SER A 360 -2.41 5.87 22.70
CA SER A 360 -2.82 7.17 23.20
C SER A 360 -4.31 7.27 23.57
N TYR A 361 -5.14 6.39 23.03
CA TYR A 361 -6.57 6.29 23.30
C TYR A 361 -6.92 5.55 24.60
N LEU A 362 -5.95 4.80 25.16
CA LEU A 362 -6.18 4.03 26.39
C LEU A 362 -6.31 4.96 27.62
N PRO A 363 -7.01 4.50 28.68
CA PRO A 363 -6.97 5.19 29.97
C PRO A 363 -5.52 5.42 30.41
N PRO A 364 -5.22 6.54 31.10
CA PRO A 364 -3.84 6.92 31.46
C PRO A 364 -3.06 5.83 32.18
N GLN A 365 -3.72 5.05 33.05
CA GLN A 365 -3.07 3.96 33.79
C GLN A 365 -2.65 2.82 32.85
N ASP A 366 -3.50 2.43 31.90
CA ASP A 366 -3.23 1.39 30.92
C ASP A 366 -2.15 1.84 29.93
N HIS A 367 -2.20 3.09 29.50
CA HIS A 367 -1.15 3.71 28.70
C HIS A 367 0.20 3.66 29.39
N LEU A 368 0.27 4.09 30.66
CA LEU A 368 1.52 4.05 31.45
C LEU A 368 1.99 2.63 31.69
N GLU A 369 1.10 1.67 31.93
CA GLU A 369 1.45 0.27 32.10
C GLU A 369 2.14 -0.28 30.86
N ILE A 370 1.55 -0.11 29.67
CA ILE A 370 2.13 -0.58 28.40
C ILE A 370 3.48 0.09 28.15
N MET A 371 3.57 1.42 28.33
CA MET A 371 4.81 2.16 28.07
C MET A 371 5.95 1.73 29.01
N ARG A 372 5.67 1.49 30.29
CA ARG A 372 6.67 0.99 31.24
C ARG A 372 7.10 -0.45 30.97
N GLN A 373 6.22 -1.26 30.38
CA GLN A 373 6.45 -2.66 30.04
C GLN A 373 6.65 -2.87 28.53
N PHE A 374 7.17 -1.84 27.83
CA PHE A 374 7.41 -1.89 26.40
C PHE A 374 8.16 -3.15 25.95
N HIS A 375 9.21 -3.54 26.68
CA HIS A 375 10.01 -4.74 26.43
C HIS A 375 9.23 -6.07 26.58
N ARG A 376 8.07 -6.06 27.23
CA ARG A 376 7.16 -7.20 27.40
C ARG A 376 5.89 -7.09 26.58
N THR A 377 5.79 -6.05 25.76
CA THR A 377 4.62 -5.78 24.93
C THR A 377 4.82 -6.35 23.53
N MET A 378 3.86 -7.14 23.08
CA MET A 378 3.74 -7.57 21.68
C MET A 378 2.70 -6.74 20.96
N SER A 379 2.93 -6.47 19.69
CA SER A 379 1.92 -5.97 18.75
C SER A 379 1.53 -7.02 17.73
N LEU A 380 0.24 -7.23 17.57
CA LEU A 380 -0.35 -8.05 16.54
C LEU A 380 -1.14 -7.16 15.60
N THR A 381 -0.72 -7.05 14.34
CA THR A 381 -1.52 -6.39 13.31
C THR A 381 -2.63 -7.33 12.89
N VAL A 382 -3.86 -6.92 13.10
CA VAL A 382 -5.05 -7.59 12.59
C VAL A 382 -5.58 -6.82 11.40
N THR A 383 -6.03 -7.54 10.37
CA THR A 383 -6.47 -6.96 9.10
C THR A 383 -7.78 -7.58 8.67
N VAL A 384 -8.73 -6.76 8.26
CA VAL A 384 -10.01 -7.20 7.71
C VAL A 384 -10.04 -6.99 6.20
N LYS A 385 -10.45 -8.00 5.44
CA LYS A 385 -10.83 -7.86 4.03
C LYS A 385 -12.23 -7.27 4.01
N ASP A 386 -12.31 -5.96 3.88
CA ASP A 386 -13.56 -5.20 3.99
C ASP A 386 -14.47 -5.33 2.75
N ASP A 387 -15.77 -5.14 2.99
CA ASP A 387 -16.80 -4.94 1.96
C ASP A 387 -17.77 -3.84 2.47
N PRO A 388 -17.38 -2.56 2.35
CA PRO A 388 -18.08 -1.44 2.96
C PRO A 388 -19.48 -1.24 2.36
N ALA A 389 -20.43 -0.77 3.18
CA ALA A 389 -21.79 -0.44 2.74
C ALA A 389 -21.78 0.70 1.72
N LYS A 390 -20.87 1.66 1.92
CA LYS A 390 -20.64 2.78 1.01
C LYS A 390 -19.17 3.17 1.05
N SER A 391 -18.56 3.32 -0.12
CA SER A 391 -17.20 3.83 -0.22
C SER A 391 -16.95 4.47 -1.58
N ARG A 392 -16.62 5.76 -1.59
CA ARG A 392 -16.36 6.48 -2.84
C ARG A 392 -15.51 7.72 -2.63
N ILE A 393 -14.74 8.08 -3.65
CA ILE A 393 -14.05 9.36 -3.71
C ILE A 393 -15.01 10.44 -4.19
N VAL A 394 -15.11 11.52 -3.45
CA VAL A 394 -15.87 12.71 -3.82
C VAL A 394 -14.93 13.91 -3.90
N LEU A 395 -15.23 14.86 -4.78
CA LEU A 395 -14.54 16.14 -4.83
C LEU A 395 -15.36 17.19 -4.07
N LYS A 396 -14.82 17.72 -2.98
CA LYS A 396 -15.37 18.82 -2.25
C LYS A 396 -14.39 20.00 -2.30
N ASP A 397 -14.82 21.11 -2.86
CA ASP A 397 -13.97 22.30 -3.10
C ASP A 397 -12.66 21.96 -3.85
N GLY A 398 -12.73 21.06 -4.84
CA GLY A 398 -11.61 20.57 -5.63
C GLY A 398 -10.65 19.60 -4.91
N ARG A 399 -10.89 19.32 -3.61
CA ARG A 399 -10.14 18.34 -2.81
C ARG A 399 -10.84 16.99 -2.81
N ALA A 400 -10.07 15.94 -2.98
CA ALA A 400 -10.60 14.58 -2.88
C ALA A 400 -10.83 14.22 -1.41
N GLN A 401 -11.98 13.61 -1.14
CA GLN A 401 -12.33 13.05 0.16
C GLN A 401 -12.91 11.65 -0.04
N LEU A 402 -12.64 10.75 0.89
CA LEU A 402 -13.25 9.44 0.91
C LEU A 402 -14.56 9.51 1.75
N ASP A 403 -15.70 9.38 1.08
CA ASP A 403 -17.01 9.21 1.69
C ASP A 403 -17.19 7.71 1.96
N PHE A 404 -17.11 7.31 3.22
CA PHE A 404 -17.02 5.91 3.66
C PHE A 404 -18.03 5.59 4.75
N GLU A 405 -18.67 4.44 4.60
CA GLU A 405 -19.57 3.85 5.58
C GLU A 405 -19.29 2.35 5.68
N GLU A 406 -19.00 1.88 6.88
CA GLU A 406 -18.75 0.48 7.17
C GLU A 406 -20.01 -0.38 6.99
N SER A 407 -19.82 -1.64 6.65
CA SER A 407 -20.91 -2.62 6.67
C SER A 407 -21.03 -3.30 8.04
N LYS A 408 -22.19 -3.91 8.30
CA LYS A 408 -22.36 -4.79 9.47
C LYS A 408 -21.43 -5.99 9.41
N HIS A 409 -21.11 -6.44 8.20
CA HIS A 409 -20.16 -7.52 7.95
C HIS A 409 -18.74 -7.14 8.42
N ASP A 410 -18.27 -5.94 8.11
CA ASP A 410 -16.94 -5.46 8.51
C ASP A 410 -16.82 -5.39 10.03
N ILE A 411 -17.84 -4.86 10.71
CA ILE A 411 -17.88 -4.81 12.19
C ILE A 411 -17.84 -6.21 12.80
N GLU A 412 -18.59 -7.16 12.23
CA GLU A 412 -18.59 -8.53 12.71
C GLU A 412 -17.26 -9.23 12.47
N SER A 413 -16.62 -8.99 11.32
CA SER A 413 -15.29 -9.50 11.01
C SER A 413 -14.25 -8.98 12.01
N PHE A 414 -14.28 -7.70 12.39
CA PHE A 414 -13.43 -7.16 13.46
C PHE A 414 -13.73 -7.79 14.81
N ARG A 415 -15.00 -7.96 15.19
CA ARG A 415 -15.37 -8.58 16.47
C ARG A 415 -14.83 -9.99 16.57
N ARG A 416 -15.01 -10.81 15.53
CA ARG A 416 -14.46 -12.18 15.46
C ARG A 416 -12.94 -12.18 15.48
N CYS A 417 -12.32 -11.25 14.74
CA CYS A 417 -10.87 -11.08 14.73
C CYS A 417 -10.34 -10.79 16.14
N PHE A 418 -10.94 -9.84 16.86
CA PHE A 418 -10.54 -9.52 18.23
C PHE A 418 -10.74 -10.70 19.20
N LEU A 419 -11.85 -11.43 19.07
CA LEU A 419 -12.11 -12.62 19.87
C LEU A 419 -11.04 -13.69 19.65
N MET A 420 -10.73 -14.02 18.39
CA MET A 420 -9.77 -15.05 18.05
C MET A 420 -8.34 -14.62 18.36
N ALA A 421 -7.99 -13.36 18.17
CA ALA A 421 -6.70 -12.80 18.56
C ALA A 421 -6.51 -12.87 20.09
N ALA A 422 -7.49 -12.42 20.85
CA ALA A 422 -7.44 -12.47 22.32
C ALA A 422 -7.37 -13.92 22.83
N LYS A 423 -8.17 -14.84 22.24
CA LYS A 423 -8.13 -16.27 22.57
C LYS A 423 -6.74 -16.87 22.33
N GLY A 424 -6.14 -16.60 21.17
CA GLY A 424 -4.82 -17.10 20.82
C GLY A 424 -3.73 -16.51 21.72
N LEU A 425 -3.74 -15.20 21.97
CA LEU A 425 -2.78 -14.53 22.82
C LEU A 425 -2.82 -15.03 24.27
N LEU A 426 -4.01 -15.18 24.86
CA LEU A 426 -4.16 -15.75 26.21
C LEU A 426 -3.68 -17.20 26.27
N ALA A 427 -3.98 -18.01 25.25
CA ALA A 427 -3.58 -19.42 25.19
C ALA A 427 -2.03 -19.60 25.16
N VAL A 428 -1.30 -18.59 24.66
CA VAL A 428 0.17 -18.61 24.63
C VAL A 428 0.84 -17.78 25.74
N GLY A 429 0.07 -17.43 26.78
CA GLY A 429 0.56 -16.83 28.01
C GLY A 429 0.56 -15.30 28.06
N ALA A 430 -0.22 -14.64 27.24
CA ALA A 430 -0.46 -13.20 27.43
C ALA A 430 -1.19 -12.97 28.77
N ARG A 431 -0.66 -12.06 29.57
CA ARG A 431 -1.24 -11.66 30.85
C ARG A 431 -2.43 -10.73 30.69
N ARG A 432 -2.37 -9.85 29.69
CA ARG A 432 -3.42 -8.89 29.38
C ARG A 432 -3.42 -8.56 27.87
N VAL A 433 -4.61 -8.41 27.30
CA VAL A 433 -4.81 -8.05 25.89
C VAL A 433 -5.56 -6.73 25.81
N PHE A 434 -5.07 -5.81 24.97
CA PHE A 434 -5.62 -4.50 24.74
C PHE A 434 -6.17 -4.44 23.30
N LEU A 435 -7.48 -4.24 23.19
CA LEU A 435 -8.14 -4.10 21.91
C LEU A 435 -8.07 -2.65 21.40
N PRO A 436 -7.94 -2.42 20.09
CA PRO A 436 -7.82 -1.09 19.50
C PRO A 436 -9.18 -0.35 19.43
N LEU A 437 -9.76 -0.09 20.58
CA LEU A 437 -11.06 0.55 20.75
C LEU A 437 -10.96 1.72 21.73
N LEU A 438 -11.72 2.78 21.52
CA LEU A 438 -11.76 3.94 22.43
C LEU A 438 -12.14 3.55 23.87
N ARG A 439 -12.91 2.48 24.02
CA ARG A 439 -13.35 1.95 25.34
C ARG A 439 -13.23 0.42 25.32
N PRO A 440 -12.00 -0.12 25.38
CA PRO A 440 -11.79 -1.55 25.30
C PRO A 440 -12.23 -2.22 26.62
N PRO A 441 -12.80 -3.43 26.54
CA PRO A 441 -12.97 -4.26 27.72
C PRO A 441 -11.61 -4.74 28.25
N VAL A 442 -11.50 -4.97 29.56
CA VAL A 442 -10.33 -5.61 30.17
C VAL A 442 -10.37 -7.10 29.90
N ILE A 443 -9.31 -7.62 29.27
CA ILE A 443 -9.14 -9.02 28.86
C ILE A 443 -7.85 -9.57 29.49
N GLU A 444 -7.98 -10.36 30.55
CA GLU A 444 -6.84 -10.92 31.32
C GLU A 444 -6.93 -12.45 31.46
N LYS A 445 -8.09 -13.03 31.23
CA LYS A 445 -8.34 -14.48 31.38
C LYS A 445 -9.38 -14.98 30.39
N PRO A 446 -9.43 -16.30 30.12
CA PRO A 446 -10.38 -16.88 29.16
C PRO A 446 -11.86 -16.55 29.42
N SER A 447 -12.25 -16.41 30.69
CA SER A 447 -13.64 -16.02 31.03
C SER A 447 -14.02 -14.58 30.58
N ASP A 448 -13.04 -13.74 30.27
CA ASP A 448 -13.29 -12.37 29.75
C ASP A 448 -13.65 -12.35 28.27
N LEU A 449 -13.41 -13.42 27.51
CA LEU A 449 -13.68 -13.48 26.07
C LEU A 449 -15.17 -13.23 25.75
N GLY A 450 -16.08 -13.64 26.62
CA GLY A 450 -17.50 -13.32 26.49
C GLY A 450 -17.84 -11.82 26.49
N LYS A 451 -16.93 -10.95 26.99
CA LYS A 451 -17.08 -9.50 26.87
C LYS A 451 -16.93 -9.04 25.43
N ILE A 452 -16.04 -9.70 24.64
CA ILE A 452 -15.80 -9.38 23.23
C ILE A 452 -16.99 -9.83 22.38
N GLU A 453 -17.58 -11.00 22.66
CA GLU A 453 -18.74 -11.51 21.95
C GLU A 453 -19.96 -10.56 22.05
N LYS A 454 -20.13 -9.95 23.22
CA LYS A 454 -21.22 -9.00 23.51
C LYS A 454 -20.88 -7.55 23.14
N LEU A 455 -19.67 -7.29 22.67
CA LEU A 455 -19.18 -5.95 22.40
C LEU A 455 -19.95 -5.32 21.24
N LYS A 456 -20.49 -4.12 21.48
CA LYS A 456 -21.08 -3.27 20.44
C LYS A 456 -20.16 -2.10 20.19
N PHE A 457 -19.73 -1.94 18.95
CA PHE A 457 -18.88 -0.84 18.50
C PHE A 457 -19.14 -0.54 17.03
N THR A 458 -18.67 0.62 16.58
CA THR A 458 -18.68 1.10 15.21
C THR A 458 -17.26 1.46 14.81
N TYR A 459 -17.01 1.84 13.56
CA TYR A 459 -15.71 2.38 13.15
C TYR A 459 -15.34 3.67 13.90
N ASN A 460 -16.30 4.40 14.47
CA ASN A 460 -16.01 5.57 15.33
C ASN A 460 -15.32 5.19 16.65
N ASP A 461 -15.51 3.95 17.09
CA ASP A 461 -14.89 3.43 18.31
C ASP A 461 -13.56 2.71 18.01
N LEU A 462 -13.27 2.43 16.73
CA LEU A 462 -12.14 1.64 16.28
C LEU A 462 -10.92 2.54 15.98
N ILE A 463 -9.77 2.19 16.52
CA ILE A 463 -8.47 2.79 16.16
C ILE A 463 -7.89 1.98 15.02
N SER A 464 -8.12 2.46 13.80
CA SER A 464 -7.71 1.77 12.57
C SER A 464 -6.96 2.67 11.61
N TYR A 465 -6.18 2.04 10.75
CA TYR A 465 -5.51 2.68 9.63
C TYR A 465 -5.54 1.78 8.40
N SER A 466 -5.25 2.33 7.23
CA SER A 466 -5.11 1.58 5.99
C SER A 466 -3.89 2.06 5.21
N ASP A 467 -3.09 1.10 4.76
CA ASP A 467 -2.02 1.28 3.78
C ASP A 467 -2.21 0.33 2.57
N HIS A 468 -3.38 -0.34 2.49
CA HIS A 468 -3.73 -1.31 1.46
C HIS A 468 -4.93 -0.88 0.60
N THR A 469 -5.16 0.42 0.44
CA THR A 469 -6.28 0.95 -0.35
C THR A 469 -6.31 0.41 -1.78
N SER A 470 -7.49 -0.02 -2.22
CA SER A 470 -7.73 -0.57 -3.56
C SER A 470 -9.12 -0.22 -4.08
N GLY A 471 -9.39 -0.49 -5.36
CA GLY A 471 -10.67 -0.15 -5.98
C GLY A 471 -10.79 1.33 -6.38
N GLY A 472 -11.92 1.70 -6.92
CA GLY A 472 -12.22 3.04 -7.43
C GLY A 472 -12.17 3.17 -8.96
N ASN A 473 -11.36 2.35 -9.64
CA ASN A 473 -11.28 2.32 -11.11
C ASN A 473 -11.21 0.87 -11.59
N GLN A 474 -12.06 0.01 -11.02
CA GLN A 474 -11.99 -1.43 -11.16
C GLN A 474 -12.02 -1.89 -12.61
N PHE A 475 -11.36 -3.04 -12.86
CA PHE A 475 -11.60 -3.84 -14.05
C PHE A 475 -13.07 -4.22 -14.18
N GLY A 476 -13.59 -4.23 -15.40
CA GLY A 476 -14.93 -4.71 -15.74
C GLY A 476 -15.03 -5.11 -17.18
N ILE A 477 -15.94 -6.03 -17.49
CA ILE A 477 -16.21 -6.44 -18.87
C ILE A 477 -16.89 -5.31 -19.67
N ASP A 478 -17.56 -4.41 -18.95
CA ASP A 478 -18.25 -3.24 -19.50
C ASP A 478 -18.35 -2.10 -18.45
N VAL A 479 -18.90 -0.96 -18.87
CA VAL A 479 -19.09 0.24 -18.02
C VAL A 479 -20.03 0.04 -16.84
N GLY A 480 -20.86 -0.99 -16.84
CA GLY A 480 -21.75 -1.32 -15.72
C GLY A 480 -21.04 -2.07 -14.61
N ARG A 481 -19.94 -2.77 -14.93
CA ARG A 481 -19.17 -3.59 -14.00
C ARG A 481 -17.85 -2.98 -13.57
N GLY A 482 -17.29 -2.05 -14.37
CA GLY A 482 -16.02 -1.43 -14.06
C GLY A 482 -15.81 -0.08 -14.73
N VAL A 483 -14.63 0.48 -14.48
CA VAL A 483 -14.16 1.73 -15.07
C VAL A 483 -13.22 1.46 -16.24
N THR A 484 -12.52 0.33 -16.22
CA THR A 484 -11.52 -0.06 -17.21
C THR A 484 -11.80 -1.46 -17.76
N ASP A 485 -11.32 -1.72 -18.96
CA ASP A 485 -11.25 -3.09 -19.50
C ASP A 485 -10.08 -3.90 -18.87
N ALA A 486 -9.91 -5.16 -19.29
CA ALA A 486 -8.84 -6.05 -18.82
C ALA A 486 -7.42 -5.53 -19.12
N SER A 487 -7.25 -4.62 -20.08
CA SER A 487 -5.97 -3.97 -20.38
C SER A 487 -5.72 -2.69 -19.58
N GLY A 488 -6.63 -2.34 -18.67
CA GLY A 488 -6.58 -1.09 -17.91
C GLY A 488 -7.00 0.16 -18.68
N LEU A 489 -7.45 0.04 -19.94
CA LEU A 489 -7.98 1.17 -20.72
C LEU A 489 -9.30 1.63 -20.11
N VAL A 490 -9.41 2.92 -19.82
CA VAL A 490 -10.63 3.52 -19.28
C VAL A 490 -11.71 3.54 -20.34
N PHE A 491 -12.89 3.01 -20.05
CA PHE A 491 -14.02 2.96 -20.98
C PHE A 491 -14.42 4.35 -21.49
N GLY A 492 -14.63 4.44 -22.79
CA GLY A 492 -14.94 5.70 -23.47
C GLY A 492 -13.73 6.56 -23.80
N THR A 493 -12.51 6.16 -23.42
CA THR A 493 -11.27 6.82 -23.83
C THR A 493 -10.51 5.99 -24.85
N THR A 494 -9.59 6.63 -25.58
CA THR A 494 -8.75 5.97 -26.59
C THR A 494 -7.33 5.67 -26.09
N ASN A 495 -6.85 6.38 -25.04
CA ASN A 495 -5.44 6.38 -24.67
C ASN A 495 -5.18 6.69 -23.17
N VAL A 496 -6.20 6.58 -22.32
CA VAL A 496 -6.05 6.71 -20.87
C VAL A 496 -6.14 5.35 -20.21
N TYR A 497 -5.12 4.99 -19.46
CA TYR A 497 -5.00 3.70 -18.77
C TYR A 497 -4.86 3.91 -17.27
N VAL A 498 -5.23 2.90 -16.50
CA VAL A 498 -4.97 2.81 -15.06
C VAL A 498 -4.02 1.64 -14.81
N ALA A 499 -3.03 1.81 -13.90
CA ALA A 499 -2.02 0.79 -13.64
C ALA A 499 -1.61 0.72 -12.15
N ASP A 500 -2.59 0.64 -11.25
CA ASP A 500 -2.36 0.53 -9.80
C ASP A 500 -3.47 -0.27 -9.09
N SER A 501 -3.48 -0.21 -7.74
CA SER A 501 -4.48 -0.93 -6.92
C SER A 501 -5.93 -0.49 -7.14
N SER A 502 -6.16 0.66 -7.80
CA SER A 502 -7.53 1.09 -8.09
C SER A 502 -8.26 0.17 -9.06
N LEU A 503 -7.53 -0.66 -9.81
CA LEU A 503 -8.06 -1.67 -10.72
C LEU A 503 -8.70 -2.87 -10.02
N PHE A 504 -8.41 -3.11 -8.75
CA PHE A 504 -8.87 -4.32 -8.07
C PHE A 504 -10.38 -4.31 -7.81
N PRO A 505 -11.11 -5.35 -8.22
CA PRO A 505 -12.56 -5.45 -8.01
C PRO A 505 -12.97 -5.55 -6.53
N THR A 506 -12.08 -6.08 -5.67
CA THR A 506 -12.24 -6.13 -4.21
C THR A 506 -10.87 -6.05 -3.51
N ALA A 507 -10.88 -5.92 -2.18
CA ALA A 507 -9.67 -6.03 -1.38
C ALA A 507 -8.98 -7.38 -1.62
N PRO A 508 -7.65 -7.42 -1.80
CA PRO A 508 -6.93 -8.65 -2.18
C PRO A 508 -6.77 -9.67 -1.05
N GLY A 509 -7.12 -9.34 0.20
CA GLY A 509 -7.03 -10.24 1.35
C GLY A 509 -5.61 -10.58 1.81
N VAL A 510 -4.60 -9.96 1.20
CA VAL A 510 -3.17 -10.05 1.55
C VAL A 510 -2.49 -8.70 1.28
N ASN A 511 -1.21 -8.57 1.63
CA ASN A 511 -0.42 -7.40 1.26
C ASN A 511 -0.41 -7.21 -0.26
N PRO A 512 -0.87 -6.06 -0.81
CA PRO A 512 -1.25 -5.94 -2.22
C PRO A 512 -0.09 -5.69 -3.18
N SER A 513 1.09 -5.26 -2.68
CA SER A 513 2.14 -4.64 -3.50
C SER A 513 2.65 -5.52 -4.65
N TRP A 514 2.77 -6.85 -4.44
CA TRP A 514 3.21 -7.75 -5.50
C TRP A 514 2.17 -7.86 -6.62
N THR A 515 0.89 -7.91 -6.24
CA THR A 515 -0.21 -7.95 -7.22
C THR A 515 -0.35 -6.62 -7.96
N ILE A 516 -0.17 -5.48 -7.28
CA ILE A 516 -0.14 -4.17 -7.93
C ILE A 516 0.93 -4.13 -9.02
N MET A 517 2.15 -4.58 -8.72
CA MET A 517 3.26 -4.62 -9.67
C MET A 517 3.00 -5.59 -10.85
N ALA A 518 2.46 -6.78 -10.55
CA ALA A 518 2.12 -7.74 -11.59
C ALA A 518 1.03 -7.24 -12.54
N VAL A 519 -0.03 -6.64 -11.99
CA VAL A 519 -1.13 -6.03 -12.77
C VAL A 519 -0.63 -4.82 -13.56
N ALA A 520 0.19 -3.95 -12.99
CA ALA A 520 0.76 -2.82 -13.72
C ALA A 520 1.63 -3.25 -14.90
N ARG A 521 2.41 -4.33 -14.73
CA ARG A 521 3.17 -4.92 -15.84
C ARG A 521 2.26 -5.54 -16.90
N HIS A 522 1.17 -6.20 -16.49
CA HIS A 522 0.15 -6.71 -17.43
C HIS A 522 -0.43 -5.58 -18.27
N VAL A 523 -0.87 -4.47 -17.64
CA VAL A 523 -1.39 -3.27 -18.32
C VAL A 523 -0.36 -2.69 -19.29
N ALA A 524 0.88 -2.47 -18.84
CA ALA A 524 1.94 -1.94 -19.69
C ALA A 524 2.23 -2.85 -20.91
N THR A 525 2.23 -4.17 -20.72
CA THR A 525 2.36 -5.14 -21.82
C THR A 525 1.18 -5.06 -22.78
N ALA A 526 -0.05 -4.92 -22.28
CA ALA A 526 -1.23 -4.74 -23.14
C ALA A 526 -1.19 -3.44 -23.94
N ILE A 527 -0.66 -2.35 -23.37
CA ILE A 527 -0.42 -1.09 -24.09
C ILE A 527 0.52 -1.30 -25.28
N LEU A 528 1.62 -2.02 -25.10
CA LEU A 528 2.60 -2.32 -26.15
C LEU A 528 2.00 -3.18 -27.28
N ASN A 529 1.12 -4.12 -26.95
CA ASN A 529 0.47 -4.99 -27.92
C ASN A 529 -0.64 -4.29 -28.76
N ARG A 530 -1.10 -3.13 -28.30
CA ARG A 530 -2.09 -2.31 -29.05
C ARG A 530 -1.45 -1.32 -30.02
N GLY A 531 -0.14 -1.20 -30.07
CA GLY A 531 0.63 -0.33 -30.97
C GLY A 531 0.82 1.06 -30.37
#